data_46e3a67905de979a0f3018682732739e
#
_entry.id   46e3a67905de979a0f3018682732739e
#
_cell.length_a   1.000
_cell.length_b   1.000
_cell.length_c   1.000
_cell.angle_alpha   90.00
_cell.angle_beta   90.00
_cell.angle_gamma   90.00
#
_symmetry.space_group_name_H-M   'P 1'
#
loop_
_entity.id
_entity.type
_entity.pdbx_description
1 polymer ?
#
loop_
_entity_poly.entity_id
_entity_poly.type
_entity_poly.pdbx_seq_one_letter_code
_entity_poly.pdbx_strand_id
1 'polypeptide(L)'
;ARFTVTTDVSNFFPSIYTHAVDWAVRGKTAAKKDRTTKSVGGKLDSLLRRGRGTQTVGISIGPDTSWLISEMVLGRVDAALQKRHPEVLRHALRWVDDMVFYASSHGLAEDVLGHYEEELSRFELTLNPLKTSIQSGIKPYQDEWLIRLRQARYRDDNEAHQADDIVDLFSLAFEIQSRLPSSGAISYAIKRCNPFPSERGWAVFQELLLASMSLESSSIKHVFDVMTFAKDIGLKVNESAFREACNDLILRHAPLEHGFEVAWLLLLLREIGVEPSEASIDSALLMQCNASNLLAWATIKDSIWLQMTCTNLDVVIRRAEAADGLQNDDWLLAYEARARKWCAPKNWGGSAAWRELQAAGVSFMDIPDPAAPRSKRWRLRRLRPAFVSTWGS
;
A
#
# COMPACT_ATOMS: atom_id res chain seq x y z
N ALA A 1 3.44 -4.61 -35.43
CA ALA A 1 2.74 -5.61 -34.65
C ALA A 1 1.26 -5.64 -35.02
N ARG A 2 0.64 -6.82 -35.02
CA ARG A 2 -0.80 -6.98 -35.29
C ARG A 2 -1.56 -7.43 -34.04
N PHE A 3 -0.82 -7.95 -33.07
CA PHE A 3 -1.38 -8.45 -31.81
C PHE A 3 -0.61 -7.89 -30.63
N THR A 4 -1.34 -7.54 -29.58
CA THR A 4 -0.80 -7.16 -28.28
C THR A 4 -1.12 -8.27 -27.28
N VAL A 5 -0.10 -8.73 -26.58
CA VAL A 5 -0.26 -9.69 -25.46
C VAL A 5 0.02 -8.93 -24.17
N THR A 6 -0.92 -9.03 -23.24
CA THR A 6 -0.75 -8.55 -21.87
C THR A 6 -0.84 -9.73 -20.94
N THR A 7 0.02 -9.80 -19.94
CA THR A 7 0.05 -10.89 -18.97
C THR A 7 0.62 -10.41 -17.65
N ASP A 8 0.29 -11.12 -16.58
CA ASP A 8 0.63 -10.81 -15.18
C ASP A 8 0.94 -12.13 -14.48
N VAL A 9 1.84 -12.11 -13.50
CA VAL A 9 2.14 -13.31 -12.71
C VAL A 9 1.19 -13.37 -11.51
N SER A 10 0.50 -14.53 -11.39
CA SER A 10 -0.48 -14.72 -10.32
C SER A 10 0.14 -14.60 -8.94
N ASN A 11 -0.42 -13.71 -8.11
CA ASN A 11 -0.03 -13.51 -6.71
C ASN A 11 1.51 -13.42 -6.52
N PHE A 12 2.20 -12.63 -7.34
CA PHE A 12 3.62 -12.71 -7.61
C PHE A 12 4.50 -12.75 -6.35
N PHE A 13 4.60 -11.68 -5.56
CA PHE A 13 5.46 -11.65 -4.36
C PHE A 13 5.12 -12.75 -3.34
N PRO A 14 3.86 -13.02 -3.01
CA PRO A 14 3.48 -14.12 -2.14
C PRO A 14 3.76 -15.51 -2.70
N SER A 15 3.89 -15.69 -4.02
CA SER A 15 4.15 -16.98 -4.65
C SER A 15 5.63 -17.28 -4.88
N ILE A 16 6.52 -16.29 -4.76
CA ILE A 16 7.96 -16.50 -4.97
C ILE A 16 8.48 -17.56 -3.99
N TYR A 17 8.93 -18.68 -4.52
CA TYR A 17 9.62 -19.70 -3.75
C TYR A 17 11.04 -19.24 -3.44
N THR A 18 11.43 -19.14 -2.15
CA THR A 18 12.69 -18.50 -1.77
C THR A 18 13.92 -19.18 -2.38
N HIS A 19 13.85 -20.51 -2.58
CA HIS A 19 14.91 -21.24 -3.27
C HIS A 19 15.05 -20.88 -4.75
N ALA A 20 14.00 -20.31 -5.38
CA ALA A 20 14.08 -19.82 -6.75
C ALA A 20 15.10 -18.70 -6.92
N VAL A 21 15.43 -17.98 -5.85
CA VAL A 21 16.49 -16.96 -5.83
C VAL A 21 17.86 -17.60 -6.10
N ASP A 22 18.17 -18.71 -5.44
CA ASP A 22 19.41 -19.45 -5.71
C ASP A 22 19.41 -20.10 -7.10
N TRP A 23 18.23 -20.54 -7.58
CA TRP A 23 18.09 -21.04 -8.95
C TRP A 23 18.34 -19.95 -9.99
N ALA A 24 17.90 -18.72 -9.73
CA ALA A 24 18.17 -17.59 -10.60
C ALA A 24 19.66 -17.26 -10.69
N VAL A 25 20.38 -17.36 -9.58
CA VAL A 25 21.83 -17.03 -9.51
C VAL A 25 22.68 -18.08 -10.23
N ARG A 26 22.53 -19.35 -9.90
CA ARG A 26 23.45 -20.41 -10.38
C ARG A 26 22.80 -21.56 -11.16
N GLY A 27 21.49 -21.49 -11.38
CA GLY A 27 20.71 -22.52 -12.07
C GLY A 27 20.14 -23.56 -11.12
N LYS A 28 18.91 -24.06 -11.44
CA LYS A 28 18.14 -25.00 -10.61
C LYS A 28 18.90 -26.31 -10.30
N THR A 29 19.62 -26.85 -11.29
CA THR A 29 20.38 -28.08 -11.11
C THR A 29 21.53 -27.91 -10.12
N ALA A 30 22.34 -26.86 -10.25
CA ALA A 30 23.46 -26.58 -9.35
C ALA A 30 22.97 -26.26 -7.94
N ALA A 31 21.89 -25.49 -7.80
CA ALA A 31 21.29 -25.14 -6.52
C ALA A 31 20.70 -26.38 -5.79
N LYS A 32 20.08 -27.31 -6.52
CA LYS A 32 19.58 -28.56 -5.92
C LYS A 32 20.69 -29.52 -5.49
N LYS A 33 21.82 -29.50 -6.21
CA LYS A 33 22.97 -30.36 -5.90
C LYS A 33 23.75 -29.89 -4.67
N ASP A 34 23.89 -28.58 -4.49
CA ASP A 34 24.56 -27.96 -3.34
C ASP A 34 23.60 -27.00 -2.63
N ARG A 35 23.06 -27.42 -1.49
CA ARG A 35 22.09 -26.66 -0.67
C ARG A 35 22.75 -25.85 0.44
N THR A 36 24.07 -25.67 0.37
CA THR A 36 24.79 -24.86 1.36
C THR A 36 24.57 -23.37 1.14
N THR A 37 24.76 -22.58 2.20
CA THR A 37 24.70 -21.10 2.14
C THR A 37 26.02 -20.46 1.66
N LYS A 38 26.89 -21.21 0.96
CA LYS A 38 28.18 -20.68 0.46
C LYS A 38 27.99 -19.73 -0.71
N SER A 39 27.01 -19.99 -1.59
CA SER A 39 26.68 -19.12 -2.71
C SER A 39 25.95 -17.86 -2.28
N VAL A 40 26.01 -16.79 -3.08
CA VAL A 40 25.22 -15.56 -2.85
C VAL A 40 23.73 -15.88 -2.85
N GLY A 41 23.26 -16.68 -3.82
CA GLY A 41 21.86 -17.08 -3.90
C GLY A 41 21.40 -17.90 -2.69
N GLY A 42 22.23 -18.86 -2.22
CA GLY A 42 21.93 -19.62 -1.01
C GLY A 42 21.92 -18.78 0.27
N LYS A 43 22.78 -17.75 0.36
CA LYS A 43 22.73 -16.77 1.46
C LYS A 43 21.44 -15.96 1.43
N LEU A 44 21.04 -15.43 0.26
CA LEU A 44 19.80 -14.66 0.08
C LEU A 44 18.58 -15.51 0.45
N ASP A 45 18.47 -16.73 -0.08
CA ASP A 45 17.42 -17.68 0.30
C ASP A 45 17.35 -17.89 1.81
N SER A 46 18.48 -18.14 2.46
CA SER A 46 18.54 -18.32 3.92
C SER A 46 18.07 -17.09 4.69
N LEU A 47 18.46 -15.88 4.26
CA LEU A 47 18.06 -14.63 4.91
C LEU A 47 16.56 -14.38 4.75
N LEU A 48 16.02 -14.59 3.53
CA LEU A 48 14.58 -14.46 3.27
C LEU A 48 13.75 -15.37 4.16
N ARG A 49 14.13 -16.64 4.26
CA ARG A 49 13.45 -17.61 5.13
C ARG A 49 13.52 -17.23 6.60
N ARG A 50 14.70 -16.82 7.08
CA ARG A 50 14.88 -16.39 8.48
C ARG A 50 14.01 -15.16 8.81
N GLY A 51 13.89 -14.21 7.90
CA GLY A 51 13.05 -13.03 8.07
C GLY A 51 11.55 -13.32 8.09
N ARG A 52 11.14 -14.57 7.77
CA ARG A 52 9.73 -15.00 7.69
C ARG A 52 9.46 -16.27 8.51
N GLY A 53 10.08 -16.43 9.65
CA GLY A 53 9.85 -17.59 10.52
C GLY A 53 10.14 -18.93 9.83
N THR A 54 11.14 -18.98 8.95
CA THR A 54 11.57 -20.15 8.15
C THR A 54 10.64 -20.57 7.02
N GLN A 55 9.62 -19.79 6.70
CA GLN A 55 8.75 -20.04 5.54
C GLN A 55 9.54 -19.95 4.23
N THR A 56 9.24 -20.86 3.30
CA THR A 56 9.94 -20.97 2.00
C THR A 56 9.15 -20.38 0.84
N VAL A 57 7.89 -20.00 1.03
CA VAL A 57 7.03 -19.44 -0.01
C VAL A 57 6.66 -18.01 0.35
N GLY A 58 6.82 -17.12 -0.61
CA GLY A 58 6.53 -15.70 -0.52
C GLY A 58 7.69 -14.87 0.00
N ILE A 59 7.73 -13.63 -0.45
CA ILE A 59 8.58 -12.56 0.07
C ILE A 59 7.72 -11.36 0.45
N SER A 60 8.23 -10.51 1.33
CA SER A 60 7.46 -9.34 1.82
C SER A 60 7.18 -8.35 0.70
N ILE A 61 5.96 -7.83 0.62
CA ILE A 61 5.61 -6.73 -0.28
C ILE A 61 6.04 -5.41 0.38
N GLY A 62 6.65 -4.51 -0.41
CA GLY A 62 7.00 -3.16 0.02
C GLY A 62 8.50 -2.86 0.13
N PRO A 63 9.35 -3.74 0.72
CA PRO A 63 10.79 -3.47 0.77
C PRO A 63 11.43 -3.46 -0.63
N ASP A 64 12.32 -2.49 -0.89
CA ASP A 64 13.12 -2.42 -2.14
C ASP A 64 13.95 -3.69 -2.37
N THR A 65 14.39 -4.35 -1.30
CA THR A 65 15.08 -5.64 -1.37
C THR A 65 14.23 -6.74 -2.01
N SER A 66 12.94 -6.77 -1.73
CA SER A 66 12.01 -7.72 -2.34
C SER A 66 11.86 -7.45 -3.85
N TRP A 67 11.80 -6.18 -4.23
CA TRP A 67 11.78 -5.78 -5.64
C TRP A 67 13.05 -6.25 -6.37
N LEU A 68 14.25 -6.01 -5.81
CA LEU A 68 15.51 -6.50 -6.39
C LEU A 68 15.54 -8.02 -6.55
N ILE A 69 15.04 -8.76 -5.56
CA ILE A 69 14.97 -10.22 -5.60
C ILE A 69 13.99 -10.69 -6.69
N SER A 70 12.85 -10.05 -6.82
CA SER A 70 11.88 -10.35 -7.88
C SER A 70 12.48 -10.12 -9.26
N GLU A 71 13.23 -9.03 -9.46
CA GLU A 71 13.95 -8.75 -10.70
C GLU A 71 15.06 -9.79 -11.00
N MET A 72 15.73 -10.31 -9.98
CA MET A 72 16.69 -11.40 -10.19
C MET A 72 16.02 -12.68 -10.72
N VAL A 73 14.84 -13.01 -10.23
CA VAL A 73 14.09 -14.21 -10.68
C VAL A 73 13.52 -13.98 -12.09
N LEU A 74 12.77 -12.88 -12.29
CA LEU A 74 12.14 -12.61 -13.59
C LEU A 74 13.16 -12.27 -14.69
N GLY A 75 14.28 -11.64 -14.34
CA GLY A 75 15.35 -11.39 -15.29
C GLY A 75 15.96 -12.68 -15.89
N ARG A 76 15.89 -13.81 -15.16
CA ARG A 76 16.29 -15.12 -15.73
C ARG A 76 15.25 -15.68 -16.68
N VAL A 77 13.98 -15.46 -16.39
CA VAL A 77 12.87 -15.79 -17.30
C VAL A 77 12.97 -14.95 -18.57
N ASP A 78 13.16 -13.63 -18.43
CA ASP A 78 13.33 -12.71 -19.55
C ASP A 78 14.53 -13.13 -20.44
N ALA A 79 15.66 -13.46 -19.82
CA ALA A 79 16.85 -13.87 -20.56
C ALA A 79 16.66 -15.20 -21.35
N ALA A 80 15.87 -16.13 -20.80
CA ALA A 80 15.54 -17.37 -21.48
C ALA A 80 14.58 -17.12 -22.65
N LEU A 81 13.55 -16.29 -22.43
CA LEU A 81 12.59 -15.91 -23.44
C LEU A 81 13.25 -15.08 -24.57
N GLN A 82 14.17 -14.18 -24.23
CA GLN A 82 14.95 -13.37 -25.18
C GLN A 82 15.79 -14.25 -26.15
N LYS A 83 16.34 -15.36 -25.66
CA LYS A 83 17.10 -16.29 -26.51
C LYS A 83 16.20 -16.98 -27.53
N ARG A 84 14.96 -17.28 -27.17
CA ARG A 84 14.03 -18.02 -27.99
C ARG A 84 13.25 -17.13 -28.97
N HIS A 85 12.92 -15.89 -28.51
CA HIS A 85 12.10 -14.93 -29.25
C HIS A 85 12.73 -13.53 -29.28
N PRO A 86 13.97 -13.36 -29.80
CA PRO A 86 14.69 -12.07 -29.73
C PRO A 86 13.95 -10.93 -30.42
N GLU A 87 13.20 -11.21 -31.49
CA GLU A 87 12.47 -10.20 -32.26
C GLU A 87 11.26 -9.65 -31.49
N VAL A 88 10.59 -10.49 -30.68
CA VAL A 88 9.43 -10.10 -29.89
C VAL A 88 9.90 -9.36 -28.63
N LEU A 89 10.89 -9.91 -27.94
CA LEU A 89 11.38 -9.36 -26.68
C LEU A 89 12.09 -8.01 -26.83
N ARG A 90 12.62 -7.69 -28.01
CA ARG A 90 13.18 -6.35 -28.31
C ARG A 90 12.16 -5.22 -28.11
N HIS A 91 10.88 -5.52 -28.26
CA HIS A 91 9.76 -4.59 -28.14
C HIS A 91 8.82 -4.92 -27.00
N ALA A 92 9.23 -5.80 -26.09
CA ALA A 92 8.48 -6.13 -24.89
C ALA A 92 8.77 -5.13 -23.77
N LEU A 93 7.79 -4.91 -22.94
CA LEU A 93 7.89 -4.09 -21.73
C LEU A 93 7.44 -4.94 -20.54
N ARG A 94 8.26 -4.96 -19.49
CA ARG A 94 7.88 -5.55 -18.21
C ARG A 94 7.96 -4.51 -17.12
N TRP A 95 6.94 -4.45 -16.31
CA TRP A 95 6.90 -3.66 -15.09
C TRP A 95 6.59 -4.58 -13.91
N VAL A 96 7.62 -4.95 -13.16
CA VAL A 96 7.58 -5.97 -12.11
C VAL A 96 7.07 -7.30 -12.69
N ASP A 97 5.82 -7.69 -12.42
CA ASP A 97 5.14 -8.90 -12.88
C ASP A 97 4.21 -8.69 -14.10
N ASP A 98 3.85 -7.43 -14.39
CA ASP A 98 3.09 -7.09 -15.59
C ASP A 98 4.00 -7.10 -16.83
N MET A 99 3.63 -7.85 -17.86
CA MET A 99 4.37 -7.91 -19.12
C MET A 99 3.48 -7.62 -20.32
N VAL A 100 3.98 -6.81 -21.23
CA VAL A 100 3.35 -6.51 -22.53
C VAL A 100 4.34 -6.80 -23.63
N PHE A 101 3.92 -7.54 -24.65
CA PHE A 101 4.70 -7.74 -25.86
C PHE A 101 3.81 -7.74 -27.12
N TYR A 102 4.46 -7.60 -28.26
CA TYR A 102 3.79 -7.39 -29.54
C TYR A 102 4.20 -8.47 -30.53
N ALA A 103 3.22 -9.12 -31.18
CA ALA A 103 3.44 -10.17 -32.17
C ALA A 103 2.90 -9.78 -33.55
N SER A 104 3.46 -10.38 -34.59
CA SER A 104 3.03 -10.17 -35.98
C SER A 104 1.85 -11.05 -36.36
N SER A 105 1.62 -12.17 -35.66
CA SER A 105 0.52 -13.10 -35.86
C SER A 105 -0.01 -13.62 -34.53
N HIS A 106 -1.23 -14.14 -34.53
CA HIS A 106 -1.84 -14.77 -33.35
C HIS A 106 -1.04 -16.01 -32.91
N GLY A 107 -0.66 -16.88 -33.86
CA GLY A 107 0.15 -18.06 -33.54
C GLY A 107 1.49 -17.73 -32.88
N LEU A 108 2.16 -16.65 -33.34
CA LEU A 108 3.39 -16.19 -32.67
C LEU A 108 3.11 -15.68 -31.26
N ALA A 109 1.98 -14.98 -31.04
CA ALA A 109 1.58 -14.52 -29.73
C ALA A 109 1.35 -15.69 -28.76
N GLU A 110 0.65 -16.73 -29.20
CA GLU A 110 0.41 -17.96 -28.42
C GLU A 110 1.72 -18.70 -28.12
N ASP A 111 2.60 -18.83 -29.11
CA ASP A 111 3.90 -19.50 -28.96
C ASP A 111 4.79 -18.79 -27.92
N VAL A 112 4.91 -17.46 -28.00
CA VAL A 112 5.67 -16.67 -27.01
C VAL A 112 5.04 -16.78 -25.62
N LEU A 113 3.73 -16.68 -25.51
CA LEU A 113 3.01 -16.79 -24.24
C LEU A 113 3.21 -18.17 -23.60
N GLY A 114 3.10 -19.24 -24.39
CA GLY A 114 3.34 -20.61 -23.92
C GLY A 114 4.78 -20.81 -23.42
N HIS A 115 5.77 -20.24 -24.13
CA HIS A 115 7.15 -20.30 -23.68
C HIS A 115 7.40 -19.44 -22.42
N TYR A 116 6.72 -18.31 -22.28
CA TYR A 116 6.79 -17.52 -21.08
C TYR A 116 6.24 -18.28 -19.87
N GLU A 117 5.09 -18.93 -20.02
CA GLU A 117 4.51 -19.81 -19.00
C GLU A 117 5.44 -20.98 -18.63
N GLU A 118 6.05 -21.64 -19.63
CA GLU A 118 7.06 -22.68 -19.42
C GLU A 118 8.23 -22.17 -18.58
N GLU A 119 8.81 -21.01 -18.91
CA GLU A 119 9.94 -20.44 -18.17
C GLU A 119 9.55 -20.01 -16.75
N LEU A 120 8.36 -19.43 -16.56
CA LEU A 120 7.83 -19.11 -15.23
C LEU A 120 7.67 -20.37 -14.36
N SER A 121 7.14 -21.45 -14.93
CA SER A 121 6.91 -22.71 -14.21
C SER A 121 8.21 -23.33 -13.70
N ARG A 122 9.34 -23.09 -14.34
CA ARG A 122 10.67 -23.53 -13.86
C ARG A 122 11.05 -22.88 -12.53
N PHE A 123 10.47 -21.70 -12.24
CA PHE A 123 10.63 -20.97 -10.98
C PHE A 123 9.42 -21.11 -10.05
N GLU A 124 8.52 -22.06 -10.34
CA GLU A 124 7.29 -22.34 -9.56
C GLU A 124 6.31 -21.13 -9.59
N LEU A 125 6.37 -20.33 -10.67
CA LEU A 125 5.46 -19.20 -10.90
C LEU A 125 4.42 -19.55 -11.96
N THR A 126 3.24 -18.92 -11.88
CA THR A 126 2.13 -19.15 -12.80
C THR A 126 1.56 -17.84 -13.32
N LEU A 127 1.08 -17.84 -14.56
CA LEU A 127 0.37 -16.71 -15.14
C LEU A 127 -1.00 -16.52 -14.50
N ASN A 128 -1.44 -15.27 -14.44
CA ASN A 128 -2.79 -14.93 -14.03
C ASN A 128 -3.74 -15.00 -15.24
N PRO A 129 -4.62 -16.01 -15.31
CA PRO A 129 -5.47 -16.21 -16.47
C PRO A 129 -6.48 -15.07 -16.68
N LEU A 130 -6.88 -14.37 -15.60
CA LEU A 130 -7.83 -13.27 -15.67
C LEU A 130 -7.20 -11.97 -16.22
N LYS A 131 -5.88 -11.84 -16.13
CA LYS A 131 -5.12 -10.70 -16.64
C LYS A 131 -4.33 -11.02 -17.90
N THR A 132 -4.34 -12.26 -18.35
CA THR A 132 -3.66 -12.69 -19.58
C THR A 132 -4.61 -12.59 -20.77
N SER A 133 -4.21 -11.85 -21.81
CA SER A 133 -5.01 -11.70 -23.01
C SER A 133 -4.18 -11.48 -24.27
N ILE A 134 -4.66 -11.99 -25.40
CA ILE A 134 -4.15 -11.72 -26.74
C ILE A 134 -5.22 -10.90 -27.46
N GLN A 135 -4.90 -9.68 -27.84
CA GLN A 135 -5.83 -8.75 -28.49
C GLN A 135 -5.32 -8.39 -29.88
N SER A 136 -6.23 -8.32 -30.86
CA SER A 136 -5.92 -7.80 -32.19
C SER A 136 -5.72 -6.27 -32.12
N GLY A 137 -4.66 -5.79 -32.75
CA GLY A 137 -4.31 -4.37 -32.75
C GLY A 137 -3.38 -3.98 -31.61
N ILE A 138 -3.15 -2.68 -31.50
CA ILE A 138 -2.36 -2.08 -30.42
C ILE A 138 -3.32 -1.67 -29.32
N LYS A 139 -3.10 -2.20 -28.10
CA LYS A 139 -3.84 -1.74 -26.93
C LYS A 139 -3.58 -0.26 -26.71
N PRO A 140 -4.62 0.56 -26.44
CA PRO A 140 -4.41 1.94 -26.03
C PRO A 140 -3.45 2.00 -24.85
N TYR A 141 -2.51 2.94 -24.90
CA TYR A 141 -1.48 3.11 -23.85
C TYR A 141 -2.08 3.41 -22.47
N GLN A 142 -3.28 3.98 -22.46
CA GLN A 142 -4.02 4.32 -21.26
C GLN A 142 -5.44 3.78 -21.33
N ASP A 143 -5.96 3.41 -20.18
CA ASP A 143 -7.36 2.99 -20.04
C ASP A 143 -8.31 4.14 -20.39
N GLU A 144 -9.41 3.82 -21.05
CA GLU A 144 -10.43 4.79 -21.48
C GLU A 144 -10.95 5.62 -20.31
N TRP A 145 -11.17 5.00 -19.15
CA TRP A 145 -11.65 5.69 -17.97
C TRP A 145 -10.70 6.80 -17.50
N LEU A 146 -9.40 6.56 -17.61
CA LEU A 146 -8.37 7.55 -17.22
C LEU A 146 -8.38 8.74 -18.19
N ILE A 147 -8.55 8.47 -19.49
CA ILE A 147 -8.66 9.52 -20.50
C ILE A 147 -9.91 10.37 -20.24
N ARG A 148 -11.07 9.74 -19.96
CA ARG A 148 -12.32 10.44 -19.63
C ARG A 148 -12.16 11.34 -18.39
N LEU A 149 -11.60 10.84 -17.30
CA LEU A 149 -11.34 11.64 -16.09
C LEU A 149 -10.35 12.78 -16.33
N ARG A 150 -9.32 12.56 -17.16
CA ARG A 150 -8.37 13.61 -17.51
C ARG A 150 -8.99 14.74 -18.32
N GLN A 151 -9.95 14.43 -19.19
CA GLN A 151 -10.67 15.40 -20.01
C GLN A 151 -11.77 16.14 -19.24
N ALA A 152 -12.17 15.64 -18.06
CA ALA A 152 -13.12 16.34 -17.21
C ALA A 152 -12.61 17.75 -16.89
N ARG A 153 -13.50 18.72 -16.93
CA ARG A 153 -13.17 20.11 -16.63
C ARG A 153 -12.82 20.26 -15.16
N TYR A 154 -11.93 21.20 -14.89
CA TYR A 154 -11.61 21.64 -13.54
C TYR A 154 -11.09 23.07 -13.64
N ARG A 155 -12.01 24.04 -13.56
CA ARG A 155 -11.73 25.48 -13.69
C ARG A 155 -11.44 26.10 -12.33
N ASP A 156 -10.62 27.12 -12.31
CA ASP A 156 -10.28 27.93 -11.14
C ASP A 156 -10.60 29.42 -11.33
N ASP A 157 -11.31 29.74 -12.43
CA ASP A 157 -11.67 31.10 -12.82
C ASP A 157 -12.82 31.68 -11.99
N ASN A 158 -13.68 30.83 -11.45
CA ASN A 158 -14.87 31.19 -10.67
C ASN A 158 -15.23 30.08 -9.68
N GLU A 159 -15.54 30.44 -8.44
CA GLU A 159 -15.87 29.49 -7.37
C GLU A 159 -17.10 28.61 -7.66
N ALA A 160 -18.12 29.17 -8.30
CA ALA A 160 -19.30 28.40 -8.68
C ALA A 160 -18.96 27.39 -9.77
N HIS A 161 -18.24 27.80 -10.81
CA HIS A 161 -17.79 26.89 -11.87
C HIS A 161 -16.89 25.80 -11.34
N GLN A 162 -16.02 26.11 -10.39
CA GLN A 162 -15.15 25.12 -9.78
C GLN A 162 -15.95 24.09 -8.96
N ALA A 163 -16.93 24.53 -8.19
CA ALA A 163 -17.78 23.63 -7.41
C ALA A 163 -18.58 22.67 -8.33
N ASP A 164 -19.14 23.20 -9.43
CA ASP A 164 -19.84 22.39 -10.42
C ASP A 164 -18.89 21.37 -11.09
N ASP A 165 -17.68 21.80 -11.48
CA ASP A 165 -16.68 20.93 -12.10
C ASP A 165 -16.22 19.82 -11.15
N ILE A 166 -16.15 20.08 -9.84
CA ILE A 166 -15.85 19.08 -8.80
C ILE A 166 -16.97 18.02 -8.74
N VAL A 167 -18.24 18.47 -8.73
CA VAL A 167 -19.40 17.54 -8.74
C VAL A 167 -19.39 16.66 -9.99
N ASP A 168 -19.15 17.24 -11.15
CA ASP A 168 -19.10 16.51 -12.43
C ASP A 168 -17.96 15.51 -12.45
N LEU A 169 -16.76 15.90 -12.00
CA LEU A 169 -15.59 15.04 -11.93
C LEU A 169 -15.82 13.83 -11.02
N PHE A 170 -16.40 14.04 -9.82
CA PHE A 170 -16.69 12.98 -8.89
C PHE A 170 -17.86 12.10 -9.33
N SER A 171 -18.89 12.69 -9.97
CA SER A 171 -19.99 11.92 -10.56
C SER A 171 -19.45 10.93 -11.61
N LEU A 172 -18.55 11.39 -12.47
CA LEU A 172 -17.87 10.53 -13.44
C LEU A 172 -16.99 9.48 -12.76
N ALA A 173 -16.24 9.84 -11.70
CA ALA A 173 -15.39 8.90 -10.97
C ALA A 173 -16.22 7.80 -10.28
N PHE A 174 -17.34 8.15 -9.67
CA PHE A 174 -18.27 7.20 -9.04
C PHE A 174 -18.93 6.27 -10.06
N GLU A 175 -19.32 6.81 -11.25
CA GLU A 175 -19.81 5.97 -12.36
C GLU A 175 -18.75 4.94 -12.77
N ILE A 176 -17.51 5.38 -12.97
CA ILE A 176 -16.42 4.49 -13.37
C ILE A 176 -16.15 3.45 -12.29
N GLN A 177 -16.06 3.87 -11.02
CA GLN A 177 -15.82 2.98 -9.88
C GLN A 177 -16.91 1.91 -9.76
N SER A 178 -18.17 2.24 -10.00
CA SER A 178 -19.29 1.28 -9.96
C SER A 178 -19.19 0.20 -11.03
N ARG A 179 -18.61 0.52 -12.19
CA ARG A 179 -18.41 -0.41 -13.32
C ARG A 179 -17.07 -1.15 -13.25
N LEU A 180 -16.04 -0.50 -12.71
CA LEU A 180 -14.67 -0.98 -12.63
C LEU A 180 -14.13 -0.76 -11.20
N PRO A 181 -14.48 -1.61 -10.22
CA PRO A 181 -14.14 -1.40 -8.81
C PRO A 181 -12.64 -1.32 -8.51
N SER A 182 -11.80 -1.88 -9.37
CA SER A 182 -10.33 -1.85 -9.23
C SER A 182 -9.65 -0.71 -10.00
N SER A 183 -10.41 0.24 -10.56
CA SER A 183 -9.85 1.30 -11.41
C SER A 183 -9.01 2.31 -10.64
N GLY A 184 -9.34 2.59 -9.38
CA GLY A 184 -8.77 3.72 -8.63
C GLY A 184 -9.27 5.08 -9.12
N ALA A 185 -10.43 5.12 -9.76
CA ALA A 185 -10.99 6.33 -10.37
C ALA A 185 -11.27 7.43 -9.35
N ILE A 186 -11.76 7.07 -8.16
CA ILE A 186 -12.04 8.01 -7.07
C ILE A 186 -10.72 8.61 -6.54
N SER A 187 -9.73 7.78 -6.29
CA SER A 187 -8.39 8.22 -5.87
C SER A 187 -7.75 9.16 -6.90
N TYR A 188 -7.98 8.91 -8.18
CA TYR A 188 -7.55 9.80 -9.25
C TYR A 188 -8.30 11.13 -9.21
N ALA A 189 -9.63 11.13 -9.05
CA ALA A 189 -10.43 12.36 -8.98
C ALA A 189 -10.01 13.26 -7.80
N ILE A 190 -9.74 12.68 -6.62
CA ILE A 190 -9.22 13.41 -5.47
C ILE A 190 -7.91 14.15 -5.83
N LYS A 191 -6.96 13.44 -6.45
CA LYS A 191 -5.67 14.01 -6.88
C LYS A 191 -5.80 15.07 -7.98
N ARG A 192 -6.86 14.99 -8.78
CA ARG A 192 -7.12 15.89 -9.90
C ARG A 192 -7.57 17.28 -9.44
N CYS A 193 -8.13 17.42 -8.22
CA CYS A 193 -8.52 18.69 -7.63
C CYS A 193 -7.28 19.53 -7.20
N ASN A 194 -6.50 19.93 -8.21
CA ASN A 194 -5.32 20.77 -8.08
C ASN A 194 -5.35 21.82 -9.23
N PRO A 195 -5.38 23.15 -8.97
CA PRO A 195 -5.20 23.79 -7.65
C PRO A 195 -6.28 23.42 -6.62
N PHE A 196 -5.97 23.64 -5.34
CA PHE A 196 -6.87 23.28 -4.25
C PHE A 196 -8.19 24.07 -4.35
N PRO A 197 -9.34 23.47 -4.00
CA PRO A 197 -10.65 24.11 -4.13
C PRO A 197 -10.76 25.45 -3.39
N SER A 198 -11.52 26.39 -3.97
CA SER A 198 -11.99 27.62 -3.32
C SER A 198 -12.89 27.32 -2.13
N GLU A 199 -13.27 28.31 -1.35
CA GLU A 199 -14.11 28.12 -0.16
C GLU A 199 -15.45 27.42 -0.50
N ARG A 200 -16.11 27.83 -1.59
CA ARG A 200 -17.34 27.19 -2.08
C ARG A 200 -17.08 25.76 -2.60
N GLY A 201 -16.03 25.57 -3.37
CA GLY A 201 -15.59 24.27 -3.84
C GLY A 201 -15.20 23.34 -2.71
N TRP A 202 -14.58 23.89 -1.64
CA TRP A 202 -14.20 23.13 -0.45
C TRP A 202 -15.40 22.53 0.28
N ALA A 203 -16.49 23.28 0.43
CA ALA A 203 -17.69 22.77 1.09
C ALA A 203 -18.25 21.53 0.37
N VAL A 204 -18.34 21.58 -0.97
CA VAL A 204 -18.77 20.44 -1.80
C VAL A 204 -17.75 19.29 -1.76
N PHE A 205 -16.46 19.63 -1.85
CA PHE A 205 -15.39 18.63 -1.90
C PHE A 205 -15.35 17.77 -0.63
N GLN A 206 -15.58 18.34 0.55
CA GLN A 206 -15.62 17.58 1.80
C GLN A 206 -16.70 16.47 1.78
N GLU A 207 -17.90 16.77 1.29
CA GLU A 207 -18.98 15.79 1.18
C GLU A 207 -18.62 14.64 0.21
N LEU A 208 -17.95 14.99 -0.90
CA LEU A 208 -17.49 14.02 -1.89
C LEU A 208 -16.32 13.16 -1.35
N LEU A 209 -15.46 13.72 -0.49
CA LEU A 209 -14.42 12.96 0.20
C LEU A 209 -15.01 11.96 1.19
N LEU A 210 -16.06 12.33 1.92
CA LEU A 210 -16.78 11.40 2.81
C LEU A 210 -17.39 10.22 2.03
N ALA A 211 -18.07 10.51 0.92
CA ALA A 211 -18.61 9.48 0.02
C ALA A 211 -17.49 8.58 -0.55
N SER A 212 -16.36 9.18 -0.92
CA SER A 212 -15.20 8.49 -1.48
C SER A 212 -14.64 7.41 -0.55
N MET A 213 -14.48 7.70 0.74
CA MET A 213 -13.97 6.74 1.73
C MET A 213 -14.85 5.49 1.84
N SER A 214 -16.17 5.66 1.69
CA SER A 214 -17.13 4.55 1.76
C SER A 214 -17.18 3.69 0.51
N LEU A 215 -16.84 4.26 -0.65
CA LEU A 215 -16.92 3.60 -1.96
C LEU A 215 -15.60 2.95 -2.40
N GLU A 216 -14.48 3.51 -2.01
CA GLU A 216 -13.15 3.03 -2.37
C GLU A 216 -12.19 3.18 -1.18
N SER A 217 -11.91 2.07 -0.48
CA SER A 217 -11.04 2.08 0.72
C SER A 217 -9.65 2.66 0.45
N SER A 218 -9.10 2.45 -0.74
CA SER A 218 -7.79 3.01 -1.12
C SER A 218 -7.77 4.55 -1.15
N SER A 219 -8.95 5.18 -1.25
CA SER A 219 -9.10 6.64 -1.23
C SER A 219 -8.83 7.25 0.15
N ILE A 220 -8.98 6.48 1.26
CA ILE A 220 -8.86 6.97 2.64
C ILE A 220 -7.53 7.69 2.86
N LYS A 221 -6.42 7.13 2.34
CA LYS A 221 -5.10 7.78 2.41
C LYS A 221 -5.09 9.14 1.69
N HIS A 222 -5.74 9.25 0.54
CA HIS A 222 -5.79 10.52 -0.21
C HIS A 222 -6.68 11.54 0.47
N VAL A 223 -7.78 11.09 1.08
CA VAL A 223 -8.61 11.93 1.94
C VAL A 223 -7.79 12.47 3.12
N PHE A 224 -7.01 11.61 3.78
CA PHE A 224 -6.09 12.04 4.83
C PHE A 224 -5.13 13.14 4.36
N ASP A 225 -4.50 12.98 3.19
CA ASP A 225 -3.57 13.97 2.63
C ASP A 225 -4.28 15.32 2.38
N VAL A 226 -5.49 15.29 1.80
CA VAL A 226 -6.31 16.48 1.54
C VAL A 226 -6.73 17.16 2.84
N MET A 227 -7.27 16.41 3.80
CA MET A 227 -7.75 16.96 5.08
C MET A 227 -6.64 17.57 5.90
N THR A 228 -5.47 16.95 5.87
CA THR A 228 -4.27 17.49 6.49
C THR A 228 -3.90 18.84 5.88
N PHE A 229 -3.84 18.92 4.55
CA PHE A 229 -3.52 20.16 3.86
C PHE A 229 -4.56 21.26 4.12
N ALA A 230 -5.85 20.91 4.05
CA ALA A 230 -6.96 21.85 4.33
C ALA A 230 -6.84 22.47 5.73
N LYS A 231 -6.52 21.63 6.71
CA LYS A 231 -6.33 22.10 8.10
C LYS A 231 -5.10 23.00 8.24
N ASP A 232 -4.03 22.75 7.50
CA ASP A 232 -2.82 23.58 7.52
C ASP A 232 -3.04 24.98 6.96
N ILE A 233 -3.83 25.09 5.92
CA ILE A 233 -4.19 26.40 5.34
C ILE A 233 -5.38 27.06 6.04
N GLY A 234 -5.89 26.45 7.13
CA GLY A 234 -6.91 27.02 8.00
C GLY A 234 -8.35 26.90 7.50
N LEU A 235 -8.61 26.00 6.56
CA LEU A 235 -9.99 25.76 6.10
C LEU A 235 -10.83 25.09 7.19
N LYS A 236 -12.10 25.44 7.22
CA LYS A 236 -13.06 24.86 8.16
C LYS A 236 -13.40 23.42 7.75
N VAL A 237 -13.19 22.50 8.67
CA VAL A 237 -13.52 21.08 8.50
C VAL A 237 -14.87 20.79 9.13
N ASN A 238 -15.69 19.97 8.47
CA ASN A 238 -16.92 19.40 9.04
C ASN A 238 -16.57 18.24 9.98
N GLU A 239 -16.07 18.58 11.17
CA GLU A 239 -15.54 17.62 12.16
C GLU A 239 -16.57 16.55 12.56
N SER A 240 -17.84 16.93 12.70
CA SER A 240 -18.90 15.98 13.07
C SER A 240 -19.15 14.92 12.01
N ALA A 241 -19.22 15.33 10.72
CA ALA A 241 -19.43 14.40 9.62
C ALA A 241 -18.24 13.45 9.45
N PHE A 242 -16.99 13.96 9.56
CA PHE A 242 -15.80 13.11 9.50
C PHE A 242 -15.72 12.16 10.71
N ARG A 243 -16.12 12.61 11.90
CA ARG A 243 -16.19 11.76 13.11
C ARG A 243 -17.13 10.58 12.90
N GLU A 244 -18.34 10.87 12.44
CA GLU A 244 -19.37 9.85 12.21
C GLU A 244 -18.91 8.85 11.15
N ALA A 245 -18.52 9.33 9.96
CA ALA A 245 -18.08 8.47 8.86
C ALA A 245 -16.86 7.61 9.23
N CYS A 246 -15.85 8.18 9.91
CA CYS A 246 -14.68 7.41 10.31
C CYS A 246 -15.02 6.35 11.35
N ASN A 247 -15.87 6.65 12.34
CA ASN A 247 -16.29 5.66 13.33
C ASN A 247 -17.06 4.51 12.69
N ASP A 248 -18.01 4.80 11.80
CA ASP A 248 -18.76 3.78 11.08
C ASP A 248 -17.87 2.88 10.24
N LEU A 249 -16.89 3.48 9.53
CA LEU A 249 -15.93 2.72 8.74
C LEU A 249 -14.99 1.88 9.63
N ILE A 250 -14.51 2.40 10.76
CA ILE A 250 -13.68 1.63 11.69
C ILE A 250 -14.46 0.40 12.19
N LEU A 251 -15.71 0.58 12.64
CA LEU A 251 -16.56 -0.50 13.12
C LEU A 251 -16.86 -1.55 12.04
N ARG A 252 -16.91 -1.14 10.77
CA ARG A 252 -17.09 -2.03 9.63
C ARG A 252 -15.83 -2.81 9.29
N HIS A 253 -14.67 -2.16 9.30
CA HIS A 253 -13.40 -2.72 8.80
C HIS A 253 -12.61 -3.50 9.87
N ALA A 254 -12.70 -3.12 11.15
CA ALA A 254 -11.94 -3.75 12.22
C ALA A 254 -12.26 -5.25 12.40
N PRO A 255 -13.54 -5.70 12.40
CA PRO A 255 -13.84 -7.13 12.48
C PRO A 255 -13.37 -7.96 11.28
N LEU A 256 -13.07 -7.31 10.16
CA LEU A 256 -12.56 -7.92 8.94
C LEU A 256 -11.02 -7.90 8.86
N GLU A 257 -10.35 -7.44 9.91
CA GLU A 257 -8.89 -7.29 9.97
C GLU A 257 -8.30 -6.40 8.84
N HIS A 258 -9.08 -5.42 8.37
CA HIS A 258 -8.66 -4.45 7.36
C HIS A 258 -7.76 -3.37 8.01
N GLY A 259 -6.52 -3.76 8.33
CA GLY A 259 -5.59 -2.93 9.11
C GLY A 259 -5.19 -1.62 8.43
N PHE A 260 -5.11 -1.59 7.11
CA PHE A 260 -4.81 -0.37 6.35
C PHE A 260 -5.90 0.68 6.56
N GLU A 261 -7.15 0.31 6.36
CA GLU A 261 -8.30 1.21 6.49
C GLU A 261 -8.40 1.76 7.90
N VAL A 262 -8.37 0.89 8.90
CA VAL A 262 -8.52 1.29 10.31
C VAL A 262 -7.37 2.20 10.75
N ALA A 263 -6.13 1.88 10.37
CA ALA A 263 -4.98 2.71 10.73
C ALA A 263 -5.09 4.12 10.12
N TRP A 264 -5.45 4.25 8.83
CA TRP A 264 -5.61 5.55 8.19
C TRP A 264 -6.79 6.35 8.72
N LEU A 265 -7.90 5.70 9.09
CA LEU A 265 -9.07 6.36 9.69
C LEU A 265 -8.74 6.91 11.08
N LEU A 266 -8.06 6.12 11.93
CA LEU A 266 -7.59 6.59 13.24
C LEU A 266 -6.60 7.74 13.08
N LEU A 267 -5.68 7.65 12.12
CA LEU A 267 -4.72 8.70 11.84
C LEU A 267 -5.40 9.97 11.33
N LEU A 268 -6.44 9.85 10.49
CA LEU A 268 -7.25 10.96 10.00
C LEU A 268 -7.95 11.70 11.15
N LEU A 269 -8.63 10.97 12.04
CA LEU A 269 -9.30 11.55 13.22
C LEU A 269 -8.29 12.30 14.11
N ARG A 270 -7.12 11.71 14.35
CA ARG A 270 -6.03 12.36 15.11
C ARG A 270 -5.53 13.63 14.44
N GLU A 271 -5.39 13.61 13.12
CA GLU A 271 -4.89 14.78 12.36
C GLU A 271 -5.88 15.94 12.37
N ILE A 272 -7.16 15.66 12.18
CA ILE A 272 -8.20 16.70 12.26
C ILE A 272 -8.53 17.12 13.69
N GLY A 273 -8.01 16.40 14.71
CA GLY A 273 -8.19 16.71 16.13
C GLY A 273 -9.57 16.33 16.65
N VAL A 274 -10.16 15.30 16.09
CA VAL A 274 -11.50 14.80 16.43
C VAL A 274 -11.38 13.49 17.19
N GLU A 275 -12.07 13.40 18.33
CA GLU A 275 -12.07 12.23 19.18
C GLU A 275 -12.89 11.09 18.56
N PRO A 276 -12.30 9.87 18.39
CA PRO A 276 -13.06 8.68 18.00
C PRO A 276 -14.06 8.26 19.08
N SER A 277 -15.00 7.39 18.72
CA SER A 277 -15.87 6.74 19.70
C SER A 277 -15.12 5.64 20.48
N GLU A 278 -15.51 5.40 21.73
CA GLU A 278 -14.96 4.29 22.55
C GLU A 278 -15.12 2.94 21.83
N ALA A 279 -16.26 2.70 21.21
CA ALA A 279 -16.54 1.48 20.45
C ALA A 279 -15.56 1.29 19.28
N SER A 280 -15.22 2.37 18.56
CA SER A 280 -14.25 2.32 17.47
C SER A 280 -12.84 2.00 17.99
N ILE A 281 -12.43 2.60 19.09
CA ILE A 281 -11.14 2.32 19.72
C ILE A 281 -11.09 0.89 20.23
N ASP A 282 -12.11 0.42 20.94
CA ASP A 282 -12.17 -0.97 21.45
C ASP A 282 -12.12 -2.00 20.30
N SER A 283 -12.82 -1.72 19.19
CA SER A 283 -12.78 -2.57 18.01
C SER A 283 -11.37 -2.61 17.38
N ALA A 284 -10.69 -1.48 17.28
CA ALA A 284 -9.33 -1.40 16.77
C ALA A 284 -8.30 -2.09 17.68
N LEU A 285 -8.50 -2.08 19.01
CA LEU A 285 -7.64 -2.77 19.98
C LEU A 285 -7.72 -4.29 19.85
N LEU A 286 -8.86 -4.86 19.41
CA LEU A 286 -9.03 -6.30 19.22
C LEU A 286 -8.35 -6.84 17.96
N MET A 287 -7.98 -5.99 17.02
CA MET A 287 -7.33 -6.41 15.77
C MET A 287 -5.94 -7.02 15.99
N GLN A 288 -5.53 -7.86 15.04
CA GLN A 288 -4.15 -8.35 14.98
C GLN A 288 -3.18 -7.35 14.31
N CYS A 289 -3.68 -6.21 13.82
CA CYS A 289 -2.90 -5.17 13.17
C CYS A 289 -2.19 -4.27 14.20
N ASN A 290 -0.87 -4.41 14.34
CA ASN A 290 -0.06 -3.62 15.28
C ASN A 290 -0.16 -2.10 15.05
N ALA A 291 -0.26 -1.65 13.80
CA ALA A 291 -0.38 -0.22 13.50
C ALA A 291 -1.71 0.36 14.03
N SER A 292 -2.82 -0.35 13.83
CA SER A 292 -4.13 0.03 14.36
C SER A 292 -4.14 0.03 15.89
N ASN A 293 -3.55 -1.01 16.51
CA ASN A 293 -3.43 -1.09 17.97
C ASN A 293 -2.61 0.08 18.55
N LEU A 294 -1.48 0.42 17.94
CA LEU A 294 -0.63 1.53 18.38
C LEU A 294 -1.34 2.88 18.26
N LEU A 295 -2.08 3.12 17.17
CA LEU A 295 -2.84 4.35 16.99
C LEU A 295 -4.01 4.44 17.98
N ALA A 296 -4.74 3.34 18.20
CA ALA A 296 -5.80 3.28 19.21
C ALA A 296 -5.25 3.52 20.61
N TRP A 297 -4.12 2.89 20.96
CA TRP A 297 -3.48 3.09 22.27
C TRP A 297 -2.96 4.51 22.44
N ALA A 298 -2.36 5.09 21.40
CA ALA A 298 -1.94 6.49 21.42
C ALA A 298 -3.12 7.44 21.66
N THR A 299 -4.26 7.15 21.06
CA THR A 299 -5.48 7.93 21.25
C THR A 299 -5.93 7.93 22.72
N ILE A 300 -5.86 6.79 23.40
CA ILE A 300 -6.17 6.68 24.83
C ILE A 300 -5.15 7.45 25.69
N LYS A 301 -3.88 7.49 25.27
CA LYS A 301 -2.80 8.18 26.00
C LYS A 301 -2.77 9.69 25.78
N ASP A 302 -3.46 10.22 24.78
CA ASP A 302 -3.45 11.65 24.49
C ASP A 302 -4.21 12.43 25.57
N SER A 303 -3.52 13.39 26.17
CA SER A 303 -4.06 14.21 27.27
C SER A 303 -5.12 15.22 26.84
N ILE A 304 -5.32 15.42 25.53
CA ILE A 304 -6.29 16.38 24.99
C ILE A 304 -7.70 15.82 24.91
N TRP A 305 -7.84 14.50 24.99
CA TRP A 305 -9.13 13.83 24.97
C TRP A 305 -9.53 13.35 26.37
N LEU A 306 -10.81 13.38 26.65
CA LEU A 306 -11.37 12.88 27.90
C LEU A 306 -10.97 11.42 28.14
N GLN A 307 -10.84 11.02 29.40
CA GLN A 307 -10.49 9.64 29.74
C GLN A 307 -11.47 8.66 29.10
N MET A 308 -11.01 7.96 28.05
CA MET A 308 -11.77 6.88 27.43
C MET A 308 -11.70 5.63 28.30
N THR A 309 -12.83 5.01 28.54
CA THR A 309 -12.92 3.73 29.25
C THR A 309 -12.95 2.61 28.21
N CYS A 310 -11.78 2.16 27.79
CA CYS A 310 -11.67 1.07 26.81
C CYS A 310 -11.44 -0.26 27.51
N THR A 311 -12.26 -1.25 27.19
CA THR A 311 -12.25 -2.58 27.84
C THR A 311 -11.15 -3.48 27.31
N ASN A 312 -10.71 -3.27 26.09
CA ASN A 312 -9.77 -4.15 25.37
C ASN A 312 -8.29 -3.72 25.43
N LEU A 313 -7.98 -2.62 26.12
CA LEU A 313 -6.60 -2.13 26.21
C LEU A 313 -5.67 -3.16 26.88
N ASP A 314 -6.16 -3.89 27.89
CA ASP A 314 -5.38 -4.92 28.59
C ASP A 314 -4.93 -6.06 27.67
N VAL A 315 -5.68 -6.34 26.60
CA VAL A 315 -5.29 -7.35 25.60
C VAL A 315 -4.03 -6.89 24.88
N VAL A 316 -4.01 -5.64 24.43
CA VAL A 316 -2.89 -5.04 23.72
C VAL A 316 -1.66 -4.91 24.62
N ILE A 317 -1.84 -4.50 25.87
CA ILE A 317 -0.77 -4.42 26.88
C ILE A 317 -0.11 -5.80 27.08
N ARG A 318 -0.90 -6.86 27.27
CA ARG A 318 -0.38 -8.23 27.43
C ARG A 318 0.43 -8.69 26.21
N ARG A 319 -0.03 -8.39 25.00
CA ARG A 319 0.71 -8.68 23.75
C ARG A 319 2.02 -7.91 23.69
N ALA A 320 2.02 -6.63 24.00
CA ALA A 320 3.22 -5.79 24.02
C ALA A 320 4.25 -6.21 25.08
N GLU A 321 3.79 -6.71 26.23
CA GLU A 321 4.64 -7.16 27.35
C GLU A 321 5.08 -8.62 27.25
N ALA A 322 4.60 -9.38 26.27
CA ALA A 322 4.96 -10.78 26.09
C ALA A 322 6.49 -10.94 26.02
N ALA A 323 7.01 -12.01 26.62
CA ALA A 323 8.47 -12.24 26.72
C ALA A 323 9.11 -12.40 25.33
N ASP A 324 8.39 -12.98 24.39
CA ASP A 324 8.78 -13.20 22.99
C ASP A 324 8.22 -12.13 22.03
N GLY A 325 7.53 -11.11 22.54
CA GLY A 325 6.83 -10.10 21.73
C GLY A 325 7.70 -9.40 20.69
N LEU A 326 9.01 -9.25 20.95
CA LEU A 326 9.96 -8.70 19.97
C LEU A 326 10.43 -9.71 18.90
N GLN A 327 9.99 -10.97 18.97
CA GLN A 327 10.44 -12.07 18.10
C GLN A 327 9.29 -12.72 17.34
N ASN A 328 8.06 -12.28 17.59
CA ASN A 328 6.83 -12.76 16.97
C ASN A 328 6.15 -11.66 16.12
N ASP A 329 4.93 -11.90 15.68
CA ASP A 329 4.17 -10.97 14.82
C ASP A 329 3.83 -9.64 15.53
N ASP A 330 3.90 -9.59 16.86
CA ASP A 330 3.67 -8.38 17.66
C ASP A 330 4.92 -7.50 17.86
N TRP A 331 6.01 -7.78 17.16
CA TRP A 331 7.29 -7.09 17.35
C TRP A 331 7.19 -5.56 17.25
N LEU A 332 6.39 -5.04 16.31
CA LEU A 332 6.20 -3.60 16.14
C LEU A 332 5.46 -3.00 17.33
N LEU A 333 4.37 -3.64 17.76
CA LEU A 333 3.62 -3.26 18.95
C LEU A 333 4.51 -3.28 20.19
N ALA A 334 5.23 -4.39 20.41
CA ALA A 334 6.09 -4.56 21.56
C ALA A 334 7.25 -3.55 21.59
N TYR A 335 7.86 -3.27 20.44
CA TYR A 335 8.95 -2.30 20.32
C TYR A 335 8.47 -0.87 20.62
N GLU A 336 7.45 -0.40 19.89
CA GLU A 336 6.96 0.97 20.00
C GLU A 336 6.38 1.26 21.40
N ALA A 337 5.60 0.33 21.96
CA ALA A 337 5.04 0.49 23.31
C ALA A 337 6.15 0.60 24.38
N ARG A 338 7.21 -0.20 24.26
CA ARG A 338 8.37 -0.15 25.17
C ARG A 338 9.19 1.12 24.96
N ALA A 339 9.49 1.49 23.73
CA ALA A 339 10.25 2.70 23.40
C ALA A 339 9.53 3.96 23.89
N ARG A 340 8.21 3.99 23.80
CA ARG A 340 7.34 5.09 24.28
C ARG A 340 7.02 5.04 25.76
N LYS A 341 7.46 4.00 26.47
CA LYS A 341 7.18 3.77 27.91
C LYS A 341 5.69 3.66 28.22
N TRP A 342 4.91 3.08 27.30
CA TRP A 342 3.49 2.83 27.51
C TRP A 342 3.20 1.58 28.34
N CYS A 343 4.16 0.65 28.37
CA CYS A 343 4.11 -0.55 29.19
C CYS A 343 5.43 -0.73 29.95
N ALA A 344 5.45 -1.63 30.94
CA ALA A 344 6.65 -1.91 31.72
C ALA A 344 7.68 -2.64 30.86
N PRO A 345 8.95 -2.17 30.80
CA PRO A 345 9.98 -2.80 30.00
C PRO A 345 10.46 -4.08 30.69
N LYS A 346 9.85 -5.22 30.42
CA LYS A 346 10.26 -6.48 31.06
C LYS A 346 11.48 -7.16 30.44
N ASN A 347 11.94 -6.84 29.34
CA ASN A 347 13.20 -7.27 28.71
C ASN A 347 13.19 -6.90 27.23
N TRP A 348 14.28 -6.34 26.75
CA TRP A 348 14.49 -6.17 25.31
C TRP A 348 14.92 -7.51 24.65
N GLY A 349 14.29 -8.62 25.06
CA GLY A 349 14.41 -9.95 24.45
C GLY A 349 15.83 -10.55 24.40
N GLY A 350 16.77 -10.10 25.26
CA GLY A 350 18.15 -10.60 25.22
C GLY A 350 18.96 -10.19 23.98
N SER A 351 18.33 -9.63 22.95
CA SER A 351 18.99 -9.20 21.72
C SER A 351 19.69 -7.85 21.88
N ALA A 352 20.98 -7.79 21.59
CA ALA A 352 21.73 -6.54 21.56
C ALA A 352 21.16 -5.57 20.53
N ALA A 353 20.71 -6.07 19.38
CA ALA A 353 20.19 -5.26 18.29
C ALA A 353 18.98 -4.39 18.69
N TRP A 354 18.00 -4.96 19.42
CA TRP A 354 16.84 -4.17 19.87
C TRP A 354 17.24 -3.05 20.84
N ARG A 355 18.23 -3.31 21.72
CA ARG A 355 18.75 -2.28 22.63
C ARG A 355 19.52 -1.19 21.91
N GLU A 356 20.29 -1.53 20.88
CA GLU A 356 21.00 -0.56 20.04
C GLU A 356 20.02 0.33 19.28
N LEU A 357 18.97 -0.23 18.69
CA LEU A 357 17.91 0.55 18.01
C LEU A 357 17.22 1.52 18.97
N GLN A 358 16.88 1.06 20.18
CA GLN A 358 16.28 1.92 21.20
C GLN A 358 17.25 3.01 21.66
N ALA A 359 18.52 2.69 21.91
CA ALA A 359 19.53 3.65 22.32
C ALA A 359 19.80 4.71 21.25
N ALA A 360 19.68 4.32 19.96
CA ALA A 360 19.77 5.21 18.83
C ALA A 360 18.50 6.06 18.60
N GLY A 361 17.44 5.87 19.39
CA GLY A 361 16.19 6.59 19.26
C GLY A 361 15.38 6.23 18.01
N VAL A 362 15.59 5.02 17.49
CA VAL A 362 14.84 4.55 16.30
C VAL A 362 13.37 4.37 16.65
N SER A 363 12.48 4.88 15.84
CA SER A 363 11.04 4.61 15.84
C SER A 363 10.65 4.09 14.47
N PHE A 364 9.88 3.00 14.44
CA PHE A 364 9.37 2.40 13.21
C PHE A 364 8.01 2.97 12.81
N MET A 365 7.33 3.64 13.74
CA MET A 365 6.03 4.24 13.51
C MET A 365 5.99 5.68 14.03
N ASP A 366 5.84 6.63 13.13
CA ASP A 366 5.59 8.01 13.50
C ASP A 366 4.10 8.19 13.85
N ILE A 367 3.84 8.40 15.14
CA ILE A 367 2.49 8.67 15.65
C ILE A 367 2.42 10.16 15.97
N PRO A 368 1.67 10.96 15.18
CA PRO A 368 1.56 12.40 15.41
C PRO A 368 0.98 12.69 16.79
N ASP A 369 1.62 13.60 17.53
CA ASP A 369 1.06 14.17 18.74
C ASP A 369 0.05 15.26 18.35
N PRO A 370 -1.27 15.09 18.62
CA PRO A 370 -2.28 16.07 18.24
C PRO A 370 -2.11 17.41 18.96
N ALA A 371 -1.48 17.44 20.12
CA ALA A 371 -1.19 18.65 20.88
C ALA A 371 0.10 19.38 20.41
N ALA A 372 0.95 18.72 19.61
CA ALA A 372 2.20 19.31 19.17
C ALA A 372 1.98 20.47 18.18
N PRO A 373 2.77 21.56 18.26
CA PRO A 373 2.73 22.62 17.25
C PRO A 373 2.95 22.07 15.85
N ARG A 374 2.14 22.50 14.88
CA ARG A 374 2.15 22.02 13.49
C ARG A 374 3.53 22.05 12.83
N SER A 375 4.37 23.03 13.14
CA SER A 375 5.74 23.12 12.63
C SER A 375 6.62 21.90 12.94
N LYS A 376 6.35 21.19 14.05
CA LYS A 376 7.03 19.93 14.40
C LYS A 376 6.45 18.72 13.69
N ARG A 377 5.15 18.73 13.38
CA ARG A 377 4.48 17.65 12.62
C ARG A 377 4.97 17.58 11.17
N TRP A 378 5.45 18.69 10.61
CA TRP A 378 5.76 18.86 9.18
C TRP A 378 7.20 18.55 8.76
N ARG A 379 8.13 18.37 9.67
CA ARG A 379 9.50 18.01 9.28
C ARG A 379 9.61 16.71 8.50
N LEU A 380 8.65 15.79 8.68
CA LEU A 380 8.54 14.53 7.93
C LEU A 380 7.76 14.65 6.61
N ARG A 381 6.99 15.74 6.41
CA ARG A 381 6.21 15.99 5.20
C ARG A 381 6.91 16.82 4.13
N ARG A 382 8.22 16.89 4.13
CA ARG A 382 8.99 17.40 2.97
C ARG A 382 8.96 16.46 1.76
N LEU A 383 8.25 15.38 1.83
CA LEU A 383 7.56 14.84 0.67
C LEU A 383 6.33 15.75 0.45
N ARG A 384 6.55 17.01 -0.05
CA ARG A 384 5.52 17.60 -0.89
C ARG A 384 5.02 16.45 -1.73
N PRO A 385 3.70 16.18 -1.79
CA PRO A 385 3.25 15.25 -2.77
C PRO A 385 3.92 15.72 -4.05
N ALA A 386 4.68 14.83 -4.67
CA ALA A 386 5.10 14.99 -6.04
C ALA A 386 3.83 14.90 -6.91
N PHE A 387 2.89 15.79 -6.64
CA PHE A 387 1.63 15.94 -7.37
C PHE A 387 1.87 16.57 -8.75
N VAL A 388 3.10 16.94 -9.06
CA VAL A 388 3.37 17.74 -10.25
C VAL A 388 4.41 17.16 -11.19
N SER A 389 5.10 16.07 -10.94
CA SER A 389 6.23 15.76 -11.85
C SER A 389 6.56 14.33 -12.22
N THR A 390 5.71 13.33 -11.99
CA THR A 390 6.07 11.96 -12.42
C THR A 390 5.14 11.31 -13.45
N TRP A 391 4.28 12.09 -14.12
CA TRP A 391 3.47 11.57 -15.24
C TRP A 391 3.47 12.53 -16.45
N GLY A 392 4.61 13.15 -16.75
CA GLY A 392 4.80 14.05 -17.86
C GLY A 392 6.24 14.10 -18.33
N SER A 393 6.79 13.00 -18.77
CA SER A 393 7.87 12.91 -19.78
C SER A 393 7.92 11.49 -20.30
#